data_b083c1eaea50ae9e9fe1ae3f09478778
#
_entry.id   b083c1eaea50ae9e9fe1ae3f09478778
#
_cell.length_a   1.000
_cell.length_b   1.000
_cell.length_c   1.000
_cell.angle_alpha   90.00
_cell.angle_beta   90.00
_cell.angle_gamma   90.00
#
_symmetry.space_group_name_H-M   'P 1'
#
loop_
_entity.id
_entity.type
_entity.pdbx_description
1 polymer ?
#
loop_
_entity_poly.entity_id
_entity_poly.type
_entity_poly.pdbx_seq_one_letter_code
_entity_poly.pdbx_strand_id
1 'polypeptide(L)'
;GIQWDVFGEGTYHSSMFNATFAVEVRKAAHAEWYKLIEPFEEGKDLVIKMNGTNAAIEQQYVFTDSEYGAVYAEGKGVLTDNNINMTLTFTCSAGSFGEKQEILVLPTK
;
A
#
# COMPACT_ATOMS: atom_id res chain seq x y z
N GLY A 1 -6.28 18.62 7.73
CA GLY A 1 -5.83 17.33 7.28
C GLY A 1 -4.33 17.14 7.36
N ILE A 2 -3.88 16.02 6.88
CA ILE A 2 -2.45 15.66 6.90
C ILE A 2 -1.77 16.29 5.69
N GLN A 3 -0.63 16.93 5.94
CA GLN A 3 0.23 17.40 4.86
C GLN A 3 1.09 16.23 4.38
N TRP A 4 1.06 15.99 3.09
CA TRP A 4 1.83 14.94 2.44
C TRP A 4 2.86 15.57 1.51
N ASP A 5 4.13 15.27 1.74
CA ASP A 5 5.24 15.79 0.95
C ASP A 5 5.70 14.74 -0.05
N VAL A 6 6.15 15.18 -1.22
CA VAL A 6 6.71 14.27 -2.21
C VAL A 6 7.95 13.61 -1.63
N PHE A 7 8.01 12.27 -1.69
CA PHE A 7 9.18 11.52 -1.21
C PHE A 7 10.00 10.98 -2.40
N GLY A 8 9.32 10.46 -3.42
CA GLY A 8 9.99 10.00 -4.62
C GLY A 8 9.23 8.85 -5.28
N GLU A 9 9.87 8.23 -6.26
CA GLU A 9 9.33 7.07 -6.95
C GLU A 9 9.85 5.79 -6.31
N GLY A 10 8.94 4.93 -5.89
CA GLY A 10 9.25 3.60 -5.40
C GLY A 10 8.89 2.55 -6.42
N THR A 11 9.18 1.29 -6.07
CA THR A 11 8.80 0.14 -6.88
C THR A 11 7.90 -0.76 -6.05
N TYR A 12 6.77 -1.16 -6.62
CA TYR A 12 5.80 -2.00 -5.95
C TYR A 12 5.73 -3.37 -6.60
N HIS A 13 5.84 -4.43 -5.78
CA HIS A 13 5.71 -5.81 -6.23
C HIS A 13 4.42 -6.36 -5.63
N SER A 14 3.46 -6.69 -6.47
CA SER A 14 2.15 -7.15 -6.04
C SER A 14 1.94 -8.63 -6.39
N SER A 15 1.68 -9.45 -5.38
CA SER A 15 1.21 -10.81 -5.61
C SER A 15 -0.26 -10.84 -6.02
N MET A 16 -1.05 -9.91 -5.48
CA MET A 16 -2.48 -9.81 -5.83
C MET A 16 -2.68 -9.65 -7.33
N PHE A 17 -1.87 -8.80 -7.96
CA PHE A 17 -1.98 -8.49 -9.39
C PHE A 17 -0.91 -9.19 -10.23
N ASN A 18 0.01 -9.93 -9.60
CA ASN A 18 1.12 -10.57 -10.29
C ASN A 18 1.86 -9.55 -11.17
N ALA A 19 2.22 -8.42 -10.59
CA ALA A 19 2.77 -7.27 -11.33
C ALA A 19 3.81 -6.55 -10.50
N THR A 20 4.72 -5.87 -11.21
CA THR A 20 5.71 -4.97 -10.63
C THR A 20 5.61 -3.65 -11.37
N PHE A 21 5.53 -2.54 -10.63
CA PHE A 21 5.33 -1.23 -11.24
C PHE A 21 5.93 -0.13 -10.38
N ALA A 22 6.21 1.01 -11.01
CA ALA A 22 6.64 2.20 -10.32
C ALA A 22 5.44 2.85 -9.62
N VAL A 23 5.66 3.47 -8.47
CA VAL A 23 4.60 4.15 -7.73
C VAL A 23 5.17 5.42 -7.09
N GLU A 24 4.41 6.50 -7.18
CA GLU A 24 4.76 7.72 -6.45
C GLU A 24 4.53 7.50 -4.97
N VAL A 25 5.52 7.84 -4.15
CA VAL A 25 5.45 7.73 -2.70
C VAL A 25 5.49 9.12 -2.10
N ARG A 26 4.57 9.41 -1.19
CA ARG A 26 4.56 10.62 -0.39
C ARG A 26 4.74 10.27 1.06
N LYS A 27 5.24 11.22 1.83
CA LYS A 27 5.49 11.03 3.26
C LYS A 27 4.79 12.12 4.04
N ALA A 28 4.16 11.73 5.16
CA ALA A 28 3.50 12.70 6.03
C ALA A 28 4.54 13.61 6.68
N ALA A 29 4.20 14.90 6.81
CA ALA A 29 5.12 15.91 7.34
C ALA A 29 5.46 15.67 8.82
N HIS A 30 4.51 15.12 9.60
CA HIS A 30 4.63 15.04 11.06
C HIS A 30 4.38 13.63 11.62
N ALA A 31 4.44 12.60 10.77
CA ALA A 31 4.25 11.22 11.20
C ALA A 31 5.06 10.31 10.27
N GLU A 32 5.44 9.14 10.76
CA GLU A 32 6.14 8.15 9.95
C GLU A 32 5.11 7.36 9.11
N TRP A 33 4.41 8.06 8.23
CA TRP A 33 3.41 7.48 7.36
C TRP A 33 3.78 7.69 5.90
N TYR A 34 3.50 6.69 5.07
CA TYR A 34 3.68 6.78 3.63
C TYR A 34 2.32 6.70 2.94
N LYS A 35 2.20 7.41 1.84
CA LYS A 35 1.04 7.32 0.95
C LYS A 35 1.54 6.92 -0.43
N LEU A 36 1.03 5.80 -0.93
CA LEU A 36 1.27 5.38 -2.31
C LEU A 36 0.15 5.96 -3.16
N ILE A 37 0.52 6.69 -4.20
CA ILE A 37 -0.46 7.35 -5.04
C ILE A 37 -0.97 6.35 -6.07
N GLU A 38 -2.25 6.02 -5.96
CA GLU A 38 -2.99 5.22 -6.95
C GLU A 38 -2.26 3.94 -7.38
N PRO A 39 -1.83 3.10 -6.40
CA PRO A 39 -1.06 1.91 -6.79
C PRO A 39 -1.87 0.91 -7.60
N PHE A 40 -3.19 0.84 -7.40
CA PHE A 40 -4.03 -0.17 -8.04
C PHE A 40 -5.14 0.41 -8.91
N GLU A 41 -5.58 1.61 -8.61
CA GLU A 41 -6.68 2.24 -9.35
C GLU A 41 -6.58 3.76 -9.22
N GLU A 42 -6.92 4.45 -10.29
CA GLU A 42 -6.95 5.91 -10.31
C GLU A 42 -7.89 6.43 -9.21
N GLY A 43 -7.44 7.43 -8.48
CA GLY A 43 -8.22 8.07 -7.42
C GLY A 43 -8.17 7.35 -6.07
N LYS A 44 -7.48 6.21 -5.96
CA LYS A 44 -7.41 5.46 -4.71
C LYS A 44 -5.97 5.23 -4.29
N ASP A 45 -5.60 5.83 -3.16
CA ASP A 45 -4.26 5.76 -2.60
C ASP A 45 -4.18 4.66 -1.54
N LEU A 46 -2.97 4.29 -1.15
CA LEU A 46 -2.74 3.34 -0.07
C LEU A 46 -1.87 4.01 0.99
N VAL A 47 -2.39 4.08 2.23
CA VAL A 47 -1.67 4.68 3.36
C VAL A 47 -1.07 3.56 4.21
N ILE A 48 0.22 3.70 4.50
CA ILE A 48 0.99 2.78 5.34
C ILE A 48 1.49 3.58 6.54
N LYS A 49 1.14 3.13 7.75
CA LYS A 49 1.56 3.77 8.99
C LYS A 49 2.71 3.00 9.61
N MET A 50 3.86 3.65 9.77
CA MET A 50 5.03 3.02 10.38
C MET A 50 5.10 3.32 11.86
N ASN A 51 5.54 2.32 12.62
CA ASN A 51 5.93 2.45 14.01
C ASN A 51 7.27 1.71 14.15
N GLY A 52 8.37 2.46 14.10
CA GLY A 52 9.69 1.87 13.97
C GLY A 52 9.77 1.11 12.65
N THR A 53 10.11 -0.18 12.70
CA THR A 53 10.17 -1.03 11.50
C THR A 53 8.87 -1.77 11.24
N ASN A 54 7.85 -1.60 12.09
CA ASN A 54 6.56 -2.25 11.90
C ASN A 54 5.63 -1.36 11.07
N ALA A 55 5.00 -1.94 10.08
CA ALA A 55 4.01 -1.26 9.25
C ALA A 55 2.61 -1.74 9.61
N ALA A 56 1.67 -0.81 9.70
CA ALA A 56 0.26 -1.09 9.86
C ALA A 56 -0.50 -0.51 8.68
N ILE A 57 -1.33 -1.32 8.06
CA ILE A 57 -2.18 -0.91 6.94
C ILE A 57 -3.61 -1.12 7.40
N GLU A 58 -4.26 -0.02 7.79
CA GLU A 58 -5.65 -0.04 8.21
C GLU A 58 -6.54 -0.33 7.01
N GLN A 59 -7.70 -0.93 7.25
CA GLN A 59 -8.63 -1.26 6.19
C GLN A 59 -8.98 -0.02 5.37
N GLN A 60 -8.80 -0.12 4.06
CA GLN A 60 -9.06 0.99 3.15
C GLN A 60 -9.46 0.46 1.78
N TYR A 61 -10.27 1.25 1.08
CA TYR A 61 -10.75 0.94 -0.25
C TYR A 61 -9.63 1.19 -1.25
N VAL A 62 -9.21 0.15 -1.99
CA VAL A 62 -8.02 0.23 -2.83
C VAL A 62 -8.29 0.08 -4.33
N PHE A 63 -9.32 -0.62 -4.72
CA PHE A 63 -9.74 -0.72 -6.12
C PHE A 63 -11.14 -1.30 -6.23
N THR A 64 -11.72 -1.22 -7.44
CA THR A 64 -13.03 -1.79 -7.73
C THR A 64 -12.85 -2.95 -8.71
N ASP A 65 -13.28 -4.14 -8.29
CA ASP A 65 -13.31 -5.31 -9.18
C ASP A 65 -14.57 -5.25 -10.05
N SER A 66 -14.42 -5.57 -11.34
CA SER A 66 -15.54 -5.49 -12.27
C SER A 66 -16.68 -6.45 -11.93
N GLU A 67 -16.38 -7.55 -11.25
CA GLU A 67 -17.36 -8.56 -10.87
C GLU A 67 -17.84 -8.38 -9.42
N TYR A 68 -16.89 -8.15 -8.50
CA TYR A 68 -17.18 -8.19 -7.06
C TYR A 68 -17.32 -6.81 -6.41
N GLY A 69 -17.10 -5.73 -7.15
CA GLY A 69 -17.25 -4.38 -6.62
C GLY A 69 -16.06 -3.92 -5.79
N ALA A 70 -16.32 -3.09 -4.80
CA ALA A 70 -15.28 -2.48 -3.98
C ALA A 70 -14.41 -3.51 -3.27
N VAL A 71 -13.10 -3.36 -3.39
CA VAL A 71 -12.11 -4.21 -2.73
C VAL A 71 -11.32 -3.37 -1.73
N TYR A 72 -11.21 -3.90 -0.53
CA TYR A 72 -10.50 -3.29 0.59
C TYR A 72 -9.25 -4.09 0.90
N ALA A 73 -8.23 -3.42 1.39
CA ALA A 73 -7.01 -4.08 1.85
C ALA A 73 -6.72 -3.67 3.28
N GLU A 74 -6.22 -4.61 4.06
CA GLU A 74 -5.69 -4.35 5.40
C GLU A 74 -4.59 -5.35 5.69
N GLY A 75 -3.69 -5.00 6.60
CA GLY A 75 -2.64 -5.91 6.98
C GLY A 75 -1.52 -5.24 7.74
N LYS A 76 -0.35 -5.84 7.66
CA LYS A 76 0.82 -5.40 8.38
C LYS A 76 2.07 -5.75 7.59
N GLY A 77 3.19 -5.18 8.02
CA GLY A 77 4.46 -5.46 7.36
C GLY A 77 5.65 -5.11 8.22
N VAL A 78 6.82 -5.33 7.66
CA VAL A 78 8.10 -5.05 8.33
C VAL A 78 9.02 -4.38 7.31
N LEU A 79 9.65 -3.30 7.74
CA LEU A 79 10.70 -2.63 6.98
C LEU A 79 12.01 -3.38 7.20
N THR A 80 12.58 -3.90 6.13
CA THR A 80 13.88 -4.55 6.11
C THR A 80 14.69 -3.91 5.00
N ASP A 81 15.83 -3.33 5.36
CA ASP A 81 16.62 -2.51 4.45
C ASP A 81 15.74 -1.38 3.90
N ASN A 82 15.49 -1.33 2.60
CA ASN A 82 14.66 -0.31 1.98
C ASN A 82 13.31 -0.86 1.51
N ASN A 83 12.92 -2.04 1.99
CA ASN A 83 11.71 -2.72 1.57
C ASN A 83 10.70 -2.78 2.71
N ILE A 84 9.47 -2.39 2.45
CA ILE A 84 8.35 -2.68 3.35
C ILE A 84 7.70 -3.96 2.83
N ASN A 85 7.92 -5.05 3.54
CA ASN A 85 7.37 -6.36 3.18
C ASN A 85 6.04 -6.52 3.89
N MET A 86 4.95 -6.48 3.13
CA MET A 86 3.60 -6.47 3.68
C MET A 86 2.88 -7.78 3.39
N THR A 87 2.02 -8.17 4.33
CA THR A 87 1.01 -9.18 4.11
C THR A 87 -0.33 -8.47 4.16
N LEU A 88 -0.98 -8.35 3.02
CA LEU A 88 -2.28 -7.67 2.91
C LEU A 88 -3.38 -8.69 2.61
N THR A 89 -4.50 -8.57 3.32
CA THR A 89 -5.71 -9.32 3.02
C THR A 89 -6.63 -8.42 2.20
N PHE A 90 -7.00 -8.90 1.02
CA PHE A 90 -7.91 -8.17 0.13
C PHE A 90 -9.30 -8.77 0.25
N THR A 91 -10.31 -7.93 0.54
CA THR A 91 -11.69 -8.39 0.76
C THR A 91 -12.67 -7.55 -0.04
N CYS A 92 -13.80 -8.17 -0.36
CA CYS A 92 -14.94 -7.52 -0.97
C CYS A 92 -16.22 -8.00 -0.26
N SER A 93 -17.39 -7.53 -0.68
CA SER A 93 -18.64 -7.93 -0.04
C SER A 93 -18.92 -9.42 -0.17
N ALA A 94 -18.40 -10.07 -1.22
CA ALA A 94 -18.61 -11.50 -1.47
C ALA A 94 -17.65 -12.39 -0.67
N GLY A 95 -16.58 -11.84 -0.12
CA GLY A 95 -15.60 -12.62 0.65
C GLY A 95 -14.18 -12.11 0.53
N SER A 96 -13.22 -13.00 0.75
CA SER A 96 -11.81 -12.67 0.78
C SER A 96 -11.07 -13.25 -0.42
N PHE A 97 -10.15 -12.46 -1.00
CA PHE A 97 -9.19 -12.95 -1.99
C PHE A 97 -7.99 -13.63 -1.32
N GLY A 98 -7.94 -13.58 0.01
CA GLY A 98 -6.86 -14.15 0.80
C GLY A 98 -5.73 -13.17 1.08
N GLU A 99 -4.70 -13.68 1.75
CA GLU A 99 -3.50 -12.91 2.09
C GLU A 99 -2.55 -12.89 0.90
N LYS A 100 -1.99 -11.73 0.64
CA LYS A 100 -1.06 -11.53 -0.47
C LYS A 100 0.23 -10.88 0.04
N GLN A 101 1.36 -11.31 -0.51
CA GLN A 101 2.63 -10.67 -0.26
C GLN A 101 2.76 -9.47 -1.18
N GLU A 102 2.88 -8.29 -0.59
CA GLU A 102 2.93 -7.03 -1.29
C GLU A 102 4.16 -6.27 -0.79
N ILE A 103 5.04 -5.87 -1.68
CA ILE A 103 6.32 -5.27 -1.27
C ILE A 103 6.46 -3.89 -1.88
N LEU A 104 6.73 -2.90 -1.03
CA LEU A 104 7.12 -1.56 -1.47
C LEU A 104 8.63 -1.41 -1.29
N VAL A 105 9.32 -1.18 -2.38
CA VAL A 105 10.71 -0.72 -2.34
C VAL A 105 10.67 0.80 -2.28
N LEU A 106 11.13 1.37 -1.16
CA LEU A 106 11.09 2.81 -0.95
C LEU A 106 11.99 3.53 -1.95
N PRO A 107 11.65 4.79 -2.31
CA PRO A 107 12.53 5.60 -3.14
C PRO A 107 13.91 5.74 -2.51
N THR A 108 14.94 5.68 -3.33
CA THR A 108 16.31 5.94 -2.89
C THR A 108 16.66 7.39 -3.18
N LYS A 109 17.53 7.93 -2.36
CA LYS A 109 17.96 9.31 -2.52
C LYS A 109 19.39 9.37 -3.06
#